data_db4a99d3f4536d6658d3c75db5314200
#
_entry.id   db4a99d3f4536d6658d3c75db5314200
#
_cell.length_a   1.000
_cell.length_b   1.000
_cell.length_c   1.000
_cell.angle_alpha   90.00
_cell.angle_beta   90.00
_cell.angle_gamma   90.00
#
_symmetry.space_group_name_H-M   'P 1'
#
loop_
_entity.id
_entity.type
_entity.pdbx_description
1 polymer ?
#
loop_
_entity_poly.entity_id
_entity_poly.type
_entity_poly.pdbx_seq_one_letter_code
_entity_poly.pdbx_strand_id
1 'polypeptide(L)'
;MSVMLQPCLSASMPSFPFKRTVLVCCASSQQSDARVPERTKVRLGLPSKGCMESDTLRLLEVHIACQLPVNREKPRQYVGQIPELADLEVWFQRPKDIVRRLISGDIDLGIVGFDIVSEYGQGNEDLIIVHDALKYGECRLSLAIPKYGIFENINSLKDLAQMTQWTAENPLRVATGFTYLGPKFMKENGLKYVTFSTADGALEAAPAMGVADAIVDLVSSGTTLKENDLKEIKGGIVLKSQAVLVASRKALMQREGALDITRKILKRLEKRLETVGQFRVSANMRGSSAEEVAERILSQPSLSGLQVVGNGVLVSLLTNIFNEETPRWYKLLKKLGL
;
A
#
# COMPACT_ATOMS: atom_id res chain seq x y z
N MET A 1 -43.62 -55.93 -26.15
CA MET A 1 -43.91 -54.58 -26.64
C MET A 1 -42.59 -53.88 -26.84
N SER A 2 -42.14 -53.85 -28.11
CA SER A 2 -40.88 -53.18 -28.50
C SER A 2 -41.16 -51.75 -28.81
N VAL A 3 -40.35 -50.78 -28.18
CA VAL A 3 -40.38 -49.39 -28.56
C VAL A 3 -39.10 -49.11 -29.35
N MET A 4 -39.29 -48.79 -30.63
CA MET A 4 -38.20 -48.35 -31.52
C MET A 4 -37.76 -46.97 -31.20
N LEU A 5 -36.45 -46.78 -31.08
CA LEU A 5 -35.78 -45.48 -31.06
C LEU A 5 -35.42 -45.10 -32.50
N GLN A 6 -35.95 -43.98 -32.99
CA GLN A 6 -35.51 -43.34 -34.24
C GLN A 6 -34.29 -42.46 -34.01
N PRO A 7 -33.31 -42.40 -34.94
CA PRO A 7 -32.16 -41.53 -34.85
C PRO A 7 -32.48 -40.10 -35.36
N CYS A 8 -32.16 -39.08 -34.58
CA CYS A 8 -32.20 -37.70 -35.01
C CYS A 8 -31.10 -37.38 -36.01
N LEU A 9 -31.49 -36.75 -37.10
CA LEU A 9 -30.67 -36.23 -38.19
C LEU A 9 -29.66 -35.17 -37.72
N SER A 10 -28.41 -35.34 -38.09
CA SER A 10 -27.33 -34.37 -37.96
C SER A 10 -27.53 -33.22 -38.98
N ALA A 11 -27.74 -32.03 -38.45
CA ALA A 11 -27.68 -30.82 -39.26
C ALA A 11 -26.22 -30.34 -39.36
N SER A 12 -25.67 -30.35 -40.58
CA SER A 12 -24.36 -29.81 -40.90
C SER A 12 -24.40 -28.28 -40.87
N MET A 13 -23.55 -27.65 -40.03
CA MET A 13 -23.32 -26.24 -40.08
C MET A 13 -22.35 -25.82 -41.22
N PRO A 14 -22.59 -24.75 -41.94
CA PRO A 14 -21.69 -24.30 -42.98
C PRO A 14 -20.41 -23.67 -42.37
N SER A 15 -19.25 -24.12 -42.87
CA SER A 15 -17.94 -23.59 -42.56
C SER A 15 -17.72 -22.21 -43.24
N PHE A 16 -17.60 -21.15 -42.44
CA PHE A 16 -17.12 -19.89 -42.95
C PHE A 16 -15.58 -19.82 -42.89
N PRO A 17 -14.90 -19.42 -43.96
CA PRO A 17 -13.45 -19.28 -43.98
C PRO A 17 -13.03 -18.01 -43.20
N PHE A 18 -12.45 -18.21 -42.01
CA PHE A 18 -11.77 -17.14 -41.28
C PHE A 18 -10.47 -16.76 -41.99
N LYS A 19 -10.48 -15.64 -42.76
CA LYS A 19 -9.24 -14.99 -43.20
C LYS A 19 -8.57 -14.35 -41.98
N ARG A 20 -7.50 -14.95 -41.49
CA ARG A 20 -6.57 -14.32 -40.53
C ARG A 20 -5.85 -13.17 -41.20
N THR A 21 -6.32 -11.96 -41.01
CA THR A 21 -5.53 -10.76 -41.26
C THR A 21 -4.60 -10.59 -40.08
N VAL A 22 -3.32 -10.94 -40.26
CA VAL A 22 -2.27 -10.62 -39.27
C VAL A 22 -1.96 -9.12 -39.49
N LEU A 23 -2.52 -8.29 -38.61
CA LEU A 23 -2.07 -6.90 -38.47
C LEU A 23 -0.72 -6.94 -37.73
N VAL A 24 0.36 -6.87 -38.50
CA VAL A 24 1.68 -6.59 -37.94
C VAL A 24 1.69 -5.11 -37.58
N CYS A 25 1.39 -4.80 -36.31
CA CYS A 25 1.69 -3.50 -35.75
C CYS A 25 3.21 -3.42 -35.55
N CYS A 26 3.90 -2.81 -36.51
CA CYS A 26 5.23 -2.26 -36.26
C CYS A 26 5.09 -1.16 -35.23
N ALA A 27 5.33 -1.49 -33.96
CA ALA A 27 5.50 -0.49 -32.92
C ALA A 27 6.86 0.17 -33.14
N SER A 28 6.87 1.23 -33.95
CA SER A 28 7.93 2.23 -33.90
C SER A 28 7.84 2.88 -32.53
N SER A 29 8.88 2.72 -31.73
CA SER A 29 9.09 3.43 -30.48
C SER A 29 9.31 4.92 -30.76
N GLN A 30 8.25 5.62 -31.08
CA GLN A 30 8.19 7.07 -30.97
C GLN A 30 7.83 7.32 -29.50
N GLN A 31 8.80 7.76 -28.70
CA GLN A 31 8.53 8.53 -27.49
C GLN A 31 7.65 9.70 -27.93
N SER A 32 6.34 9.51 -27.82
CA SER A 32 5.40 10.60 -27.97
C SER A 32 5.63 11.54 -26.80
N ASP A 33 6.02 12.77 -27.09
CA ASP A 33 5.82 13.94 -26.24
C ASP A 33 4.30 14.14 -26.06
N ALA A 34 3.69 13.21 -25.35
CA ALA A 34 2.26 13.26 -25.03
C ALA A 34 2.07 14.43 -24.08
N ARG A 35 1.51 15.52 -24.60
CA ARG A 35 1.10 16.67 -23.81
C ARG A 35 0.12 16.19 -22.73
N VAL A 36 0.31 16.69 -21.51
CA VAL A 36 -0.64 16.46 -20.42
C VAL A 36 -2.02 16.94 -20.86
N PRO A 37 -3.09 16.15 -20.70
CA PRO A 37 -4.44 16.54 -21.10
C PRO A 37 -4.80 17.92 -20.58
N GLU A 38 -5.33 18.78 -21.45
CA GLU A 38 -5.67 20.15 -21.10
C GLU A 38 -6.88 20.16 -20.17
N ARG A 39 -6.70 20.62 -18.93
CA ARG A 39 -7.72 20.80 -17.91
C ARG A 39 -7.26 21.83 -16.89
N THR A 40 -8.22 22.54 -16.29
CA THR A 40 -7.94 23.61 -15.35
C THR A 40 -7.71 23.11 -13.93
N LYS A 41 -8.33 22.00 -13.54
CA LYS A 41 -8.22 21.46 -12.17
C LYS A 41 -7.13 20.41 -12.03
N VAL A 42 -6.43 20.46 -10.91
CA VAL A 42 -5.49 19.42 -10.46
C VAL A 42 -6.27 18.21 -9.94
N ARG A 43 -5.77 17.00 -10.17
CA ARG A 43 -6.41 15.76 -9.73
C ARG A 43 -5.54 15.00 -8.76
N LEU A 44 -6.13 14.67 -7.60
CA LEU A 44 -5.53 13.81 -6.58
C LEU A 44 -6.19 12.43 -6.62
N GLY A 45 -5.42 11.39 -6.90
CA GLY A 45 -5.84 10.00 -6.82
C GLY A 45 -5.75 9.46 -5.40
N LEU A 46 -6.84 8.92 -4.88
CA LEU A 46 -6.87 8.24 -3.57
C LEU A 46 -7.34 6.79 -3.72
N PRO A 47 -6.91 5.88 -2.84
CA PRO A 47 -7.42 4.51 -2.81
C PRO A 47 -8.93 4.47 -2.63
N SER A 48 -9.62 3.59 -3.36
CA SER A 48 -11.08 3.51 -3.39
C SER A 48 -11.67 2.40 -2.53
N LYS A 49 -10.85 1.57 -1.86
CA LYS A 49 -11.28 0.42 -1.07
C LYS A 49 -10.27 0.01 -0.01
N GLY A 50 -10.79 -0.67 1.03
CA GLY A 50 -9.99 -1.34 2.06
C GLY A 50 -9.35 -0.41 3.08
N CYS A 51 -8.43 -0.95 3.87
CA CYS A 51 -7.75 -0.19 4.93
C CYS A 51 -7.01 1.04 4.40
N MET A 52 -6.42 0.94 3.20
CA MET A 52 -5.74 2.08 2.57
C MET A 52 -6.68 3.26 2.31
N GLU A 53 -7.94 3.04 1.92
CA GLU A 53 -8.93 4.12 1.77
C GLU A 53 -9.24 4.77 3.12
N SER A 54 -9.61 3.96 4.12
CA SER A 54 -9.99 4.46 5.45
C SER A 54 -8.84 5.19 6.15
N ASP A 55 -7.62 4.67 6.06
CA ASP A 55 -6.45 5.30 6.67
C ASP A 55 -6.04 6.58 5.95
N THR A 56 -6.17 6.62 4.61
CA THR A 56 -5.94 7.84 3.82
C THR A 56 -6.94 8.93 4.19
N LEU A 57 -8.24 8.61 4.25
CA LEU A 57 -9.26 9.57 4.65
C LEU A 57 -9.02 10.06 6.08
N ARG A 58 -8.71 9.15 7.00
CA ARG A 58 -8.37 9.51 8.38
C ARG A 58 -7.14 10.42 8.47
N LEU A 59 -6.10 10.19 7.64
CA LEU A 59 -4.96 11.08 7.58
C LEU A 59 -5.37 12.50 7.15
N LEU A 60 -6.26 12.61 6.17
CA LEU A 60 -6.70 13.89 5.60
C LEU A 60 -7.73 14.60 6.49
N GLU A 61 -8.67 13.89 7.13
CA GLU A 61 -9.83 14.46 7.82
C GLU A 61 -9.60 14.80 9.30
N VAL A 62 -8.91 13.94 10.03
CA VAL A 62 -9.06 13.82 11.51
C VAL A 62 -8.35 14.89 12.33
N HIS A 63 -7.66 15.90 11.79
CA HIS A 63 -6.97 16.86 12.66
C HIS A 63 -7.07 18.32 12.24
N ILE A 64 -7.17 19.19 13.27
CA ILE A 64 -7.00 20.66 13.22
C ILE A 64 -5.78 21.08 12.37
N ALA A 65 -4.77 20.22 12.25
CA ALA A 65 -3.56 20.50 11.51
C ALA A 65 -3.65 20.23 10.00
N CYS A 66 -4.38 19.19 9.56
CA CYS A 66 -4.48 18.85 8.14
C CYS A 66 -5.66 19.54 7.46
N GLN A 67 -6.84 19.48 8.07
CA GLN A 67 -8.09 20.13 7.60
C GLN A 67 -8.28 19.98 6.07
N LEU A 68 -8.16 18.77 5.55
CA LEU A 68 -8.42 18.43 4.16
C LEU A 68 -9.57 17.40 4.09
N PRO A 69 -10.78 17.70 4.61
CA PRO A 69 -11.88 16.77 4.56
C PRO A 69 -12.27 16.50 3.11
N VAL A 70 -12.39 15.23 2.75
CA VAL A 70 -12.81 14.84 1.40
C VAL A 70 -14.31 14.63 1.38
N ASN A 71 -15.04 15.53 0.75
CA ASN A 71 -16.49 15.47 0.63
C ASN A 71 -16.88 14.66 -0.60
N ARG A 72 -17.74 13.66 -0.41
CA ARG A 72 -18.44 12.91 -1.48
C ARG A 72 -19.94 13.15 -1.35
N GLU A 73 -20.62 13.44 -2.45
CA GLU A 73 -22.08 13.57 -2.44
C GLU A 73 -22.78 12.24 -2.16
N LYS A 74 -22.20 11.12 -2.63
CA LYS A 74 -22.72 9.76 -2.43
C LYS A 74 -21.61 8.81 -2.04
N PRO A 75 -21.86 7.80 -1.18
CA PRO A 75 -20.83 6.87 -0.67
C PRO A 75 -20.08 6.09 -1.75
N ARG A 76 -20.69 5.86 -2.92
CA ARG A 76 -20.09 5.13 -4.03
C ARG A 76 -19.58 6.02 -5.17
N GLN A 77 -19.62 7.32 -4.99
CA GLN A 77 -19.10 8.25 -5.99
C GLN A 77 -17.58 8.19 -6.03
N TYR A 78 -17.02 8.16 -7.23
CA TYR A 78 -15.57 8.11 -7.44
C TYR A 78 -14.91 9.48 -7.47
N VAL A 79 -15.67 10.54 -7.40
CA VAL A 79 -15.18 11.92 -7.36
C VAL A 79 -15.55 12.54 -6.02
N GLY A 80 -14.59 13.22 -5.41
CA GLY A 80 -14.76 14.01 -4.20
C GLY A 80 -14.11 15.38 -4.37
N GLN A 81 -14.35 16.25 -3.42
CA GLN A 81 -13.80 17.60 -3.37
C GLN A 81 -13.22 17.87 -1.98
N ILE A 82 -12.23 18.72 -1.93
CA ILE A 82 -11.69 19.29 -0.69
C ILE A 82 -12.05 20.78 -0.73
N PRO A 83 -12.99 21.24 0.11
CA PRO A 83 -13.52 22.61 0.04
C PRO A 83 -12.44 23.70 0.11
N GLU A 84 -11.37 23.45 0.88
CA GLU A 84 -10.25 24.38 1.06
C GLU A 84 -9.30 24.47 -0.15
N LEU A 85 -9.50 23.59 -1.15
CA LEU A 85 -8.70 23.51 -2.37
C LEU A 85 -9.63 23.44 -3.60
N ALA A 86 -10.28 24.55 -3.96
CA ALA A 86 -11.30 24.62 -5.01
C ALA A 86 -10.80 24.11 -6.38
N ASP A 87 -9.51 24.29 -6.67
CA ASP A 87 -8.87 23.87 -7.93
C ASP A 87 -8.38 22.42 -7.90
N LEU A 88 -8.75 21.64 -6.86
CA LEU A 88 -8.40 20.24 -6.70
C LEU A 88 -9.64 19.37 -6.80
N GLU A 89 -9.59 18.35 -7.65
CA GLU A 89 -10.54 17.24 -7.71
C GLU A 89 -9.91 15.99 -7.07
N VAL A 90 -10.67 15.29 -6.24
CA VAL A 90 -10.25 14.00 -5.66
C VAL A 90 -10.88 12.87 -6.44
N TRP A 91 -10.05 11.91 -6.89
CA TRP A 91 -10.49 10.75 -7.67
C TRP A 91 -10.17 9.45 -6.94
N PHE A 92 -11.20 8.70 -6.57
CA PHE A 92 -11.06 7.40 -5.90
C PHE A 92 -10.81 6.31 -6.93
N GLN A 93 -9.63 5.68 -6.88
CA GLN A 93 -9.18 4.70 -7.85
C GLN A 93 -8.59 3.47 -7.16
N ARG A 94 -8.44 2.37 -7.89
CA ARG A 94 -7.62 1.25 -7.40
C ARG A 94 -6.14 1.68 -7.38
N PRO A 95 -5.33 1.19 -6.41
CA PRO A 95 -3.93 1.62 -6.28
C PRO A 95 -3.13 1.51 -7.59
N LYS A 96 -3.24 0.39 -8.32
CA LYS A 96 -2.59 0.20 -9.62
C LYS A 96 -3.01 1.23 -10.67
N ASP A 97 -4.27 1.65 -10.66
CA ASP A 97 -4.79 2.61 -11.63
C ASP A 97 -4.34 4.03 -11.30
N ILE A 98 -4.11 4.35 -10.02
CA ILE A 98 -3.51 5.64 -9.61
C ILE A 98 -2.14 5.79 -10.27
N VAL A 99 -1.26 4.77 -10.14
CA VAL A 99 0.09 4.83 -10.73
C VAL A 99 0.04 4.95 -12.26
N ARG A 100 -0.79 4.13 -12.92
CA ARG A 100 -0.96 4.19 -14.38
C ARG A 100 -1.43 5.56 -14.86
N ARG A 101 -2.38 6.17 -14.13
CA ARG A 101 -2.92 7.49 -14.46
C ARG A 101 -1.99 8.65 -14.12
N LEU A 102 -1.08 8.48 -13.16
CA LEU A 102 0.02 9.42 -12.93
C LEU A 102 1.00 9.41 -14.12
N ILE A 103 1.32 8.23 -14.65
CA ILE A 103 2.19 8.08 -15.81
C ILE A 103 1.54 8.66 -17.09
N SER A 104 0.23 8.41 -17.29
CA SER A 104 -0.50 8.96 -18.44
C SER A 104 -0.81 10.46 -18.32
N GLY A 105 -0.65 11.07 -17.13
CA GLY A 105 -0.99 12.47 -16.87
C GLY A 105 -2.49 12.74 -16.65
N ASP A 106 -3.32 11.69 -16.49
CA ASP A 106 -4.74 11.82 -16.16
C ASP A 106 -4.97 12.23 -14.70
N ILE A 107 -4.04 11.88 -13.82
CA ILE A 107 -3.96 12.27 -12.41
C ILE A 107 -2.61 12.96 -12.19
N ASP A 108 -2.57 13.98 -11.36
CA ASP A 108 -1.37 14.79 -11.11
C ASP A 108 -0.64 14.38 -9.84
N LEU A 109 -1.42 14.02 -8.82
CA LEU A 109 -0.96 13.59 -7.50
C LEU A 109 -1.66 12.29 -7.11
N GLY A 110 -1.04 11.46 -6.29
CA GLY A 110 -1.67 10.24 -5.79
C GLY A 110 -1.12 9.80 -4.45
N ILE A 111 -1.99 9.26 -3.60
CA ILE A 111 -1.58 8.53 -2.39
C ILE A 111 -1.77 7.04 -2.66
N VAL A 112 -0.70 6.27 -2.51
CA VAL A 112 -0.68 4.85 -2.85
C VAL A 112 0.45 4.15 -2.11
N GLY A 113 0.43 2.81 -1.99
CA GLY A 113 1.53 2.05 -1.42
C GLY A 113 2.79 2.10 -2.28
N PHE A 114 3.95 2.19 -1.65
CA PHE A 114 5.24 2.22 -2.35
C PHE A 114 5.52 0.94 -3.15
N ASP A 115 4.99 -0.20 -2.70
CA ASP A 115 4.97 -1.48 -3.43
C ASP A 115 4.32 -1.34 -4.80
N ILE A 116 3.16 -0.69 -4.88
CA ILE A 116 2.43 -0.47 -6.12
C ILE A 116 3.14 0.53 -7.04
N VAL A 117 3.75 1.58 -6.45
CA VAL A 117 4.59 2.51 -7.23
C VAL A 117 5.77 1.76 -7.86
N SER A 118 6.41 0.90 -7.09
CA SER A 118 7.57 0.13 -7.55
C SER A 118 7.20 -0.92 -8.60
N GLU A 119 6.07 -1.61 -8.43
CA GLU A 119 5.58 -2.63 -9.35
C GLU A 119 5.14 -2.03 -10.70
N TYR A 120 4.31 -1.00 -10.68
CA TYR A 120 3.71 -0.43 -11.89
C TYR A 120 4.46 0.76 -12.46
N GLY A 121 5.25 1.45 -11.64
CA GLY A 121 6.11 2.55 -12.07
C GLY A 121 7.40 2.08 -12.72
N GLN A 122 7.96 0.95 -12.29
CA GLN A 122 9.14 0.30 -12.88
C GLN A 122 10.34 1.25 -13.07
N GLY A 123 10.51 2.21 -12.16
CA GLY A 123 11.57 3.20 -12.25
C GLY A 123 11.30 4.35 -13.23
N ASN A 124 10.04 4.55 -13.64
CA ASN A 124 9.67 5.67 -14.51
C ASN A 124 10.01 7.02 -13.85
N GLU A 125 10.84 7.82 -14.52
CA GLU A 125 11.33 9.11 -14.03
C GLU A 125 10.24 10.18 -13.93
N ASP A 126 9.10 9.99 -14.60
CA ASP A 126 7.94 10.88 -14.48
C ASP A 126 7.20 10.74 -13.14
N LEU A 127 7.46 9.67 -12.38
CA LEU A 127 6.91 9.48 -11.05
C LEU A 127 7.86 10.04 -9.98
N ILE A 128 7.44 11.09 -9.31
CA ILE A 128 8.21 11.71 -8.21
C ILE A 128 7.54 11.34 -6.88
N ILE A 129 8.30 10.73 -5.97
CA ILE A 129 7.85 10.57 -4.59
C ILE A 129 8.03 11.92 -3.89
N VAL A 130 6.90 12.58 -3.61
CA VAL A 130 6.83 13.88 -2.93
C VAL A 130 7.00 13.73 -1.42
N HIS A 131 6.41 12.64 -0.85
CA HIS A 131 6.57 12.26 0.53
C HIS A 131 6.63 10.74 0.66
N ASP A 132 7.70 10.23 1.25
CA ASP A 132 8.05 8.80 1.27
C ASP A 132 7.50 8.01 2.48
N ALA A 133 6.95 8.71 3.48
CA ALA A 133 6.53 8.09 4.74
C ALA A 133 5.27 8.74 5.34
N LEU A 134 4.08 8.32 4.88
CA LEU A 134 2.81 8.81 5.43
C LEU A 134 2.42 8.12 6.75
N LYS A 135 3.28 7.22 7.26
CA LYS A 135 3.18 6.52 8.56
C LYS A 135 1.90 5.68 8.71
N TYR A 136 1.47 5.03 7.64
CA TYR A 136 0.42 4.01 7.66
C TYR A 136 0.57 3.06 6.47
N GLY A 137 -0.15 1.92 6.51
CA GLY A 137 -0.09 0.90 5.47
C GLY A 137 1.27 0.19 5.39
N GLU A 138 2.00 0.13 6.51
CA GLU A 138 3.31 -0.52 6.57
C GLU A 138 3.19 -2.02 6.31
N CYS A 139 3.97 -2.49 5.35
CA CYS A 139 4.07 -3.89 4.99
C CYS A 139 5.43 -4.16 4.33
N ARG A 140 5.68 -5.40 4.01
CA ARG A 140 6.84 -5.82 3.22
C ARG A 140 6.39 -6.81 2.15
N LEU A 141 6.89 -6.66 0.94
CA LEU A 141 6.81 -7.69 -0.08
C LEU A 141 7.89 -8.72 0.22
N SER A 142 7.50 -9.96 0.43
CA SER A 142 8.41 -11.00 0.91
C SER A 142 8.18 -12.33 0.21
N LEU A 143 9.27 -13.05 0.00
CA LEU A 143 9.24 -14.45 -0.40
C LEU A 143 8.92 -15.32 0.82
N ALA A 144 7.90 -16.14 0.71
CA ALA A 144 7.53 -17.13 1.71
C ALA A 144 7.46 -18.53 1.11
N ILE A 145 7.91 -19.52 1.91
CA ILE A 145 7.98 -20.94 1.56
C ILE A 145 7.28 -21.77 2.63
N PRO A 146 6.85 -23.01 2.34
CA PRO A 146 6.32 -23.93 3.33
C PRO A 146 7.30 -24.18 4.48
N LYS A 147 6.78 -24.43 5.69
CA LYS A 147 7.57 -24.81 6.87
C LYS A 147 7.94 -26.29 6.86
N TYR A 148 7.43 -27.05 5.93
CA TYR A 148 7.49 -28.52 5.90
C TYR A 148 8.11 -29.04 4.58
N GLY A 149 8.31 -30.37 4.54
CA GLY A 149 8.85 -31.04 3.35
C GLY A 149 10.27 -30.62 3.01
N ILE A 150 10.53 -30.44 1.73
CA ILE A 150 11.87 -30.05 1.22
C ILE A 150 12.35 -28.69 1.73
N PHE A 151 11.45 -27.86 2.27
CA PHE A 151 11.73 -26.51 2.73
C PHE A 151 11.98 -26.44 4.25
N GLU A 152 11.81 -27.52 5.00
CA GLU A 152 11.88 -27.54 6.45
C GLU A 152 13.18 -26.88 6.98
N ASN A 153 14.31 -27.24 6.41
CA ASN A 153 15.63 -26.75 6.79
C ASN A 153 16.11 -25.53 6.00
N ILE A 154 15.28 -24.98 5.10
CA ILE A 154 15.60 -23.78 4.32
C ILE A 154 15.20 -22.56 5.14
N ASN A 155 16.19 -21.76 5.56
CA ASN A 155 15.97 -20.57 6.40
C ASN A 155 16.49 -19.28 5.79
N SER A 156 17.17 -19.36 4.65
CA SER A 156 17.66 -18.19 3.94
C SER A 156 17.46 -18.30 2.43
N LEU A 157 17.46 -17.16 1.77
CA LEU A 157 17.40 -17.09 0.30
C LEU A 157 18.62 -17.78 -0.34
N LYS A 158 19.77 -17.74 0.36
CA LYS A 158 20.98 -18.43 -0.08
C LYS A 158 20.81 -19.95 -0.05
N ASP A 159 20.19 -20.48 1.01
CA ASP A 159 19.91 -21.92 1.10
C ASP A 159 18.96 -22.35 -0.03
N LEU A 160 17.92 -21.55 -0.30
CA LEU A 160 16.97 -21.80 -1.39
C LEU A 160 17.65 -21.79 -2.77
N ALA A 161 18.57 -20.84 -3.01
CA ALA A 161 19.31 -20.72 -4.26
C ALA A 161 20.32 -21.85 -4.47
N GLN A 162 20.78 -22.52 -3.40
CA GLN A 162 21.70 -23.64 -3.43
C GLN A 162 21.00 -25.01 -3.59
N MET A 163 19.70 -25.07 -3.56
CA MET A 163 18.96 -26.32 -3.79
C MET A 163 19.15 -26.80 -5.22
N THR A 164 19.76 -27.98 -5.37
CA THR A 164 20.12 -28.56 -6.68
C THR A 164 18.95 -29.13 -7.48
N GLN A 165 17.79 -29.26 -6.87
CA GLN A 165 16.58 -29.80 -7.49
C GLN A 165 15.90 -28.84 -8.49
N TRP A 166 16.24 -27.55 -8.42
CA TRP A 166 15.69 -26.58 -9.36
C TRP A 166 16.52 -26.57 -10.63
N THR A 167 15.91 -27.04 -11.71
CA THR A 167 16.53 -27.15 -13.04
C THR A 167 15.62 -26.52 -14.09
N ALA A 168 16.04 -26.51 -15.35
CA ALA A 168 15.22 -26.03 -16.45
C ALA A 168 13.95 -26.89 -16.64
N GLU A 169 14.03 -28.20 -16.36
CA GLU A 169 12.93 -29.16 -16.46
C GLU A 169 12.05 -29.17 -15.21
N ASN A 170 12.60 -28.77 -14.05
CA ASN A 170 11.90 -28.70 -12.77
C ASN A 170 12.15 -27.36 -12.08
N PRO A 171 11.58 -26.26 -12.59
CA PRO A 171 11.78 -24.93 -12.01
C PRO A 171 11.00 -24.73 -10.71
N LEU A 172 11.52 -23.86 -9.84
CA LEU A 172 10.80 -23.36 -8.66
C LEU A 172 9.55 -22.60 -9.12
N ARG A 173 8.37 -23.07 -8.73
CA ARG A 173 7.07 -22.43 -9.07
C ARG A 173 6.73 -21.39 -8.01
N VAL A 174 6.62 -20.12 -8.40
CA VAL A 174 6.32 -19.01 -7.50
C VAL A 174 5.00 -18.36 -7.90
N ALA A 175 4.05 -18.32 -6.96
CA ALA A 175 2.81 -17.59 -7.15
C ALA A 175 2.96 -16.14 -6.62
N THR A 176 2.53 -15.16 -7.41
CA THR A 176 2.62 -13.75 -7.04
C THR A 176 1.69 -12.86 -7.86
N GLY A 177 1.18 -11.78 -7.23
CA GLY A 177 0.55 -10.66 -7.93
C GLY A 177 1.56 -9.61 -8.45
N PHE A 178 2.84 -9.71 -8.06
CA PHE A 178 3.92 -8.78 -8.40
C PHE A 178 4.75 -9.30 -9.57
N THR A 179 4.26 -9.05 -10.77
CA THR A 179 4.79 -9.63 -12.02
C THR A 179 6.10 -8.97 -12.51
N TYR A 180 6.44 -7.82 -11.97
CA TYR A 180 7.71 -7.13 -12.22
C TYR A 180 8.72 -7.35 -11.09
N LEU A 181 8.34 -7.02 -9.84
CA LEU A 181 9.25 -7.08 -8.69
C LEU A 181 9.65 -8.51 -8.34
N GLY A 182 8.71 -9.47 -8.42
CA GLY A 182 8.99 -10.88 -8.14
C GLY A 182 10.09 -11.44 -9.04
N PRO A 183 9.92 -11.45 -10.37
CA PRO A 183 10.93 -11.92 -11.31
C PRO A 183 12.27 -11.17 -11.20
N LYS A 184 12.23 -9.84 -11.04
CA LYS A 184 13.42 -9.02 -10.86
C LYS A 184 14.22 -9.48 -9.64
N PHE A 185 13.56 -9.62 -8.48
CA PHE A 185 14.17 -10.06 -7.24
C PHE A 185 14.82 -11.45 -7.37
N MET A 186 14.11 -12.42 -7.94
CA MET A 186 14.65 -13.77 -8.12
C MET A 186 15.90 -13.77 -9.00
N LYS A 187 15.86 -13.02 -10.10
CA LYS A 187 17.01 -12.88 -11.01
C LYS A 187 18.22 -12.23 -10.34
N GLU A 188 18.03 -11.14 -9.60
CA GLU A 188 19.09 -10.41 -8.90
C GLU A 188 19.74 -11.24 -7.78
N ASN A 189 19.00 -12.19 -7.21
CA ASN A 189 19.49 -13.09 -6.15
C ASN A 189 19.94 -14.47 -6.64
N GLY A 190 20.11 -14.63 -7.97
CA GLY A 190 20.72 -15.83 -8.54
C GLY A 190 19.83 -17.06 -8.65
N LEU A 191 18.52 -16.94 -8.43
CA LEU A 191 17.56 -18.00 -8.69
C LEU A 191 17.27 -18.06 -10.20
N LYS A 192 17.89 -18.99 -10.89
CA LYS A 192 17.87 -19.07 -12.36
C LYS A 192 16.64 -19.79 -12.91
N TYR A 193 16.23 -20.88 -12.23
CA TYR A 193 15.16 -21.76 -12.69
C TYR A 193 13.90 -21.49 -11.87
N VAL A 194 13.16 -20.44 -12.24
CA VAL A 194 11.91 -20.01 -11.59
C VAL A 194 10.85 -19.82 -12.65
N THR A 195 9.65 -20.31 -12.36
CA THR A 195 8.44 -20.01 -13.14
C THR A 195 7.45 -19.26 -12.25
N PHE A 196 6.69 -18.36 -12.86
CA PHE A 196 5.74 -17.51 -12.14
C PHE A 196 4.32 -17.81 -12.58
N SER A 197 3.43 -17.95 -11.59
CA SER A 197 1.99 -17.94 -11.79
C SER A 197 1.39 -16.70 -11.15
N THR A 198 0.48 -16.03 -11.86
CA THR A 198 -0.21 -14.85 -11.35
C THR A 198 -1.51 -15.22 -10.69
N ALA A 199 -1.72 -14.70 -9.47
CA ALA A 199 -3.01 -14.75 -8.78
C ALA A 199 -3.22 -13.44 -8.01
N ASP A 200 -4.47 -12.99 -7.94
CA ASP A 200 -4.86 -11.71 -7.33
C ASP A 200 -5.33 -11.85 -5.87
N GLY A 201 -5.27 -13.05 -5.28
CA GLY A 201 -5.70 -13.28 -3.90
C GLY A 201 -5.52 -14.71 -3.45
N ALA A 202 -5.57 -14.93 -2.14
CA ALA A 202 -5.40 -16.22 -1.46
C ALA A 202 -4.12 -16.98 -1.88
N LEU A 203 -3.04 -16.24 -2.15
CA LEU A 203 -1.75 -16.79 -2.58
C LEU A 203 -1.18 -17.79 -1.57
N GLU A 204 -1.47 -17.59 -0.28
CA GLU A 204 -0.99 -18.44 0.82
C GLU A 204 -1.50 -19.90 0.70
N ALA A 205 -2.61 -20.11 0.00
CA ALA A 205 -3.13 -21.45 -0.24
C ALA A 205 -2.40 -22.18 -1.39
N ALA A 206 -1.69 -21.48 -2.27
CA ALA A 206 -1.11 -22.05 -3.48
C ALA A 206 -0.10 -23.17 -3.21
N PRO A 207 0.79 -23.12 -2.20
CA PRO A 207 1.67 -24.21 -1.86
C PRO A 207 0.94 -25.44 -1.33
N ALA A 208 -0.06 -25.27 -0.47
CA ALA A 208 -0.86 -26.38 0.05
C ALA A 208 -1.68 -27.07 -1.04
N MET A 209 -2.12 -26.34 -2.05
CA MET A 209 -2.80 -26.87 -3.24
C MET A 209 -1.84 -27.54 -4.24
N GLY A 210 -0.52 -27.43 -4.03
CA GLY A 210 0.49 -27.99 -4.96
C GLY A 210 0.61 -27.24 -6.29
N VAL A 211 0.02 -26.04 -6.41
CA VAL A 211 0.09 -25.21 -7.64
C VAL A 211 1.31 -24.31 -7.68
N ALA A 212 1.93 -24.07 -6.52
CA ALA A 212 3.19 -23.35 -6.38
C ALA A 212 4.06 -24.00 -5.31
N ASP A 213 5.35 -23.71 -5.32
CA ASP A 213 6.32 -24.14 -4.31
C ASP A 213 6.63 -23.02 -3.32
N ALA A 214 6.49 -21.78 -3.74
CA ALA A 214 6.68 -20.58 -2.96
C ALA A 214 5.72 -19.47 -3.38
N ILE A 215 5.61 -18.43 -2.55
CA ILE A 215 4.84 -17.23 -2.88
C ILE A 215 5.69 -15.98 -2.69
N VAL A 216 5.38 -14.93 -3.45
CA VAL A 216 5.87 -13.57 -3.19
C VAL A 216 4.65 -12.68 -3.00
N ASP A 217 4.41 -12.25 -1.76
CA ASP A 217 3.21 -11.49 -1.39
C ASP A 217 3.50 -10.45 -0.30
N LEU A 218 2.52 -9.56 -0.08
CA LEU A 218 2.57 -8.55 0.96
C LEU A 218 2.35 -9.16 2.34
N VAL A 219 3.26 -8.87 3.24
CA VAL A 219 3.22 -9.32 4.63
C VAL A 219 3.21 -8.10 5.54
N SER A 220 2.16 -7.94 6.36
CA SER A 220 2.15 -6.95 7.43
C SER A 220 2.50 -7.62 8.78
N SER A 221 1.57 -8.28 9.45
CA SER A 221 1.82 -9.01 10.71
C SER A 221 2.46 -10.39 10.53
N GLY A 222 2.27 -11.00 9.36
CA GLY A 222 2.67 -12.38 9.08
C GLY A 222 1.74 -13.45 9.67
N THR A 223 0.59 -13.07 10.21
CA THR A 223 -0.40 -13.99 10.78
C THR A 223 -0.91 -14.97 9.73
N THR A 224 -1.33 -14.45 8.56
CA THR A 224 -1.85 -15.29 7.47
C THR A 224 -0.83 -16.33 7.00
N LEU A 225 0.46 -15.95 6.89
CA LEU A 225 1.52 -16.92 6.56
C LEU A 225 1.63 -18.03 7.61
N LYS A 226 1.57 -17.66 8.91
CA LYS A 226 1.68 -18.64 10.00
C LYS A 226 0.51 -19.62 10.02
N GLU A 227 -0.70 -19.13 9.75
CA GLU A 227 -1.93 -19.93 9.71
C GLU A 227 -1.97 -20.89 8.50
N ASN A 228 -1.23 -20.57 7.43
CA ASN A 228 -1.10 -21.41 6.23
C ASN A 228 0.22 -22.19 6.18
N ASP A 229 0.90 -22.40 7.31
CA ASP A 229 2.17 -23.13 7.44
C ASP A 229 3.27 -22.64 6.50
N LEU A 230 3.30 -21.34 6.26
CA LEU A 230 4.35 -20.66 5.50
C LEU A 230 5.31 -19.90 6.44
N LYS A 231 6.55 -19.74 5.99
CA LYS A 231 7.57 -18.91 6.65
C LYS A 231 8.26 -17.98 5.67
N GLU A 232 8.57 -16.78 6.13
CA GLU A 232 9.53 -15.92 5.46
C GLU A 232 10.95 -16.44 5.74
N ILE A 233 11.87 -16.21 4.81
CA ILE A 233 13.26 -16.61 4.94
C ILE A 233 14.18 -15.40 4.99
N LYS A 234 15.32 -15.53 5.66
CA LYS A 234 16.32 -14.47 5.74
C LYS A 234 16.82 -14.08 4.35
N GLY A 235 16.75 -12.78 4.05
CA GLY A 235 17.07 -12.27 2.70
C GLY A 235 15.92 -12.35 1.71
N GLY A 236 14.74 -12.89 2.10
CA GLY A 236 13.55 -13.00 1.25
C GLY A 236 12.71 -11.73 1.11
N ILE A 237 13.05 -10.64 1.83
CA ILE A 237 12.33 -9.37 1.71
C ILE A 237 12.72 -8.70 0.38
N VAL A 238 11.74 -8.56 -0.50
CA VAL A 238 11.88 -7.91 -1.81
C VAL A 238 11.86 -6.39 -1.65
N LEU A 239 10.90 -5.86 -0.84
CA LEU A 239 10.67 -4.44 -0.66
C LEU A 239 9.96 -4.18 0.66
N LYS A 240 10.33 -3.11 1.38
CA LYS A 240 9.52 -2.55 2.46
C LYS A 240 8.66 -1.44 1.90
N SER A 241 7.38 -1.42 2.25
CA SER A 241 6.39 -0.51 1.72
C SER A 241 5.57 0.15 2.82
N GLN A 242 5.13 1.37 2.55
CA GLN A 242 4.10 2.09 3.27
C GLN A 242 3.39 3.04 2.30
N ALA A 243 2.37 3.75 2.76
CA ALA A 243 1.73 4.79 1.97
C ALA A 243 2.69 5.95 1.67
N VAL A 244 2.69 6.39 0.41
CA VAL A 244 3.50 7.51 -0.10
C VAL A 244 2.64 8.48 -0.89
N LEU A 245 3.06 9.75 -0.93
CA LEU A 245 2.50 10.75 -1.83
C LEU A 245 3.38 10.81 -3.08
N VAL A 246 2.79 10.56 -4.23
CA VAL A 246 3.46 10.52 -5.55
C VAL A 246 2.88 11.60 -6.45
N ALA A 247 3.70 12.19 -7.30
CA ALA A 247 3.28 13.17 -8.29
C ALA A 247 3.78 12.78 -9.69
N SER A 248 3.03 13.23 -10.71
CA SER A 248 3.52 13.25 -12.09
C SER A 248 4.46 14.43 -12.29
N ARG A 249 5.73 14.18 -12.65
CA ARG A 249 6.72 15.23 -12.97
C ARG A 249 6.18 16.18 -14.06
N LYS A 250 5.63 15.62 -15.12
CA LYS A 250 5.05 16.39 -16.23
C LYS A 250 3.94 17.30 -15.74
N ALA A 251 3.04 16.79 -14.88
CA ALA A 251 1.96 17.59 -14.34
C ALA A 251 2.48 18.73 -13.46
N LEU A 252 3.47 18.47 -12.59
CA LEU A 252 4.07 19.52 -11.74
C LEU A 252 4.73 20.65 -12.55
N MET A 253 5.29 20.32 -13.72
CA MET A 253 6.00 21.29 -14.57
C MET A 253 5.07 22.03 -15.55
N GLN A 254 4.02 21.37 -16.04
CA GLN A 254 3.22 21.87 -17.17
C GLN A 254 1.82 22.35 -16.75
N ARG A 255 1.26 21.84 -15.64
CA ARG A 255 -0.08 22.21 -15.22
C ARG A 255 -0.04 23.39 -14.27
N GLU A 256 -0.77 24.45 -14.65
CA GLU A 256 -0.93 25.63 -13.81
C GLU A 256 -1.52 25.26 -12.43
N GLY A 257 -0.93 25.82 -11.37
CA GLY A 257 -1.35 25.56 -10.00
C GLY A 257 -0.95 24.21 -9.39
N ALA A 258 -0.50 23.22 -10.18
CA ALA A 258 -0.19 21.87 -9.67
C ALA A 258 0.91 21.89 -8.59
N LEU A 259 1.96 22.64 -8.80
CA LEU A 259 3.06 22.76 -7.84
C LEU A 259 2.61 23.43 -6.53
N ASP A 260 1.79 24.49 -6.63
CA ASP A 260 1.31 25.21 -5.45
C ASP A 260 0.31 24.40 -4.63
N ILE A 261 -0.59 23.67 -5.29
CA ILE A 261 -1.49 22.74 -4.62
C ILE A 261 -0.67 21.62 -3.94
N THR A 262 0.33 21.07 -4.62
CA THR A 262 1.22 20.07 -4.04
C THR A 262 1.92 20.58 -2.78
N ARG A 263 2.46 21.78 -2.81
CA ARG A 263 3.09 22.43 -1.64
C ARG A 263 2.11 22.63 -0.49
N LYS A 264 0.87 23.07 -0.80
CA LYS A 264 -0.20 23.23 0.22
C LYS A 264 -0.55 21.91 0.88
N ILE A 265 -0.72 20.84 0.10
CA ILE A 265 -1.00 19.49 0.61
C ILE A 265 0.18 18.99 1.45
N LEU A 266 1.40 19.08 0.93
CA LEU A 266 2.62 18.62 1.61
C LEU A 266 2.79 19.30 2.97
N LYS A 267 2.72 20.63 3.03
CA LYS A 267 2.83 21.39 4.28
C LYS A 267 1.80 20.96 5.33
N ARG A 268 0.56 20.65 4.92
CA ARG A 268 -0.49 20.18 5.85
C ARG A 268 -0.24 18.73 6.29
N LEU A 269 0.21 17.86 5.39
CA LEU A 269 0.57 16.49 5.71
C LEU A 269 1.76 16.42 6.68
N GLU A 270 2.83 17.18 6.44
CA GLU A 270 4.00 17.25 7.32
C GLU A 270 3.60 17.68 8.72
N LYS A 271 2.86 18.79 8.84
CA LYS A 271 2.33 19.26 10.13
C LYS A 271 1.49 18.21 10.84
N ARG A 272 0.71 17.40 10.08
CA ARG A 272 -0.06 16.29 10.62
C ARG A 272 0.86 15.15 11.09
N LEU A 273 1.86 14.79 10.29
CA LEU A 273 2.77 13.70 10.59
C LEU A 273 3.68 14.00 11.80
N GLU A 274 3.98 15.26 12.08
CA GLU A 274 4.64 15.69 13.32
C GLU A 274 3.79 15.38 14.56
N THR A 275 2.46 15.44 14.43
CA THR A 275 1.53 15.15 15.52
C THR A 275 1.13 13.68 15.63
N VAL A 276 1.49 12.83 14.67
CA VAL A 276 1.24 11.37 14.74
C VAL A 276 2.08 10.76 15.86
N GLY A 277 1.41 10.10 16.81
CA GLY A 277 2.04 9.57 18.02
C GLY A 277 2.02 10.54 19.21
N GLN A 278 1.51 11.77 19.03
CA GLN A 278 1.22 12.66 20.14
C GLN A 278 -0.21 12.45 20.63
N PHE A 279 -0.36 12.18 21.90
CA PHE A 279 -1.67 12.03 22.53
C PHE A 279 -1.87 13.18 23.52
N ARG A 280 -3.03 13.83 23.44
CA ARG A 280 -3.48 14.76 24.48
C ARG A 280 -4.30 13.99 25.51
N VAL A 281 -3.82 13.92 26.73
CA VAL A 281 -4.57 13.36 27.84
C VAL A 281 -5.09 14.53 28.66
N SER A 282 -6.41 14.60 28.83
CA SER A 282 -7.05 15.56 29.76
C SER A 282 -7.55 14.77 30.97
N ALA A 283 -7.08 15.14 32.15
CA ALA A 283 -7.51 14.52 33.39
C ALA A 283 -7.88 15.61 34.42
N ASN A 284 -8.98 15.39 35.11
CA ASN A 284 -9.34 16.23 36.25
C ASN A 284 -8.63 15.69 37.50
N MET A 285 -7.77 16.52 38.08
CA MET A 285 -7.01 16.15 39.28
C MET A 285 -7.31 17.10 40.44
N ARG A 286 -7.31 16.56 41.67
CA ARG A 286 -7.45 17.36 42.86
C ARG A 286 -6.11 18.01 43.24
N GLY A 287 -6.11 19.32 43.47
CA GLY A 287 -4.96 20.13 43.93
C GLY A 287 -5.43 21.51 44.30
N SER A 288 -4.62 22.24 45.08
CA SER A 288 -4.90 23.61 45.53
C SER A 288 -4.65 24.63 44.42
N SER A 289 -3.73 24.33 43.48
CA SER A 289 -3.48 25.13 42.31
C SER A 289 -3.05 24.28 41.09
N ALA A 290 -3.07 24.88 39.89
CA ALA A 290 -2.62 24.23 38.68
C ALA A 290 -1.11 23.96 38.69
N GLU A 291 -0.33 24.85 39.31
CA GLU A 291 1.10 24.74 39.45
C GLU A 291 1.48 23.54 40.35
N GLU A 292 0.83 23.37 41.49
CA GLU A 292 1.07 22.26 42.39
C GLU A 292 0.78 20.91 41.71
N VAL A 293 -0.30 20.84 40.95
CA VAL A 293 -0.65 19.64 40.18
C VAL A 293 0.37 19.38 39.07
N ALA A 294 0.84 20.41 38.38
CA ALA A 294 1.84 20.29 37.34
C ALA A 294 3.19 19.79 37.90
N GLU A 295 3.66 20.36 39.01
CA GLU A 295 4.91 19.94 39.69
C GLU A 295 4.80 18.46 40.17
N ARG A 296 3.67 18.08 40.72
CA ARG A 296 3.42 16.72 41.18
C ARG A 296 3.43 15.71 40.00
N ILE A 297 2.95 16.10 38.82
CA ILE A 297 3.00 15.27 37.60
C ILE A 297 4.45 15.20 37.08
N LEU A 298 5.13 16.33 36.96
CA LEU A 298 6.48 16.43 36.40
C LEU A 298 7.54 15.77 37.29
N SER A 299 7.31 15.72 38.58
CA SER A 299 8.19 15.03 39.55
C SER A 299 8.17 13.49 39.43
N GLN A 300 7.23 12.94 38.67
CA GLN A 300 7.15 11.48 38.47
C GLN A 300 8.14 11.03 37.38
N PRO A 301 9.16 10.20 37.67
CA PRO A 301 10.16 9.76 36.67
C PRO A 301 9.55 9.04 35.46
N SER A 302 8.39 8.41 35.67
CA SER A 302 7.64 7.71 34.61
C SER A 302 6.91 8.65 33.64
N LEU A 303 6.88 9.94 33.92
CA LEU A 303 6.21 10.98 33.14
C LEU A 303 7.21 11.98 32.55
N SER A 304 8.51 11.68 32.62
CA SER A 304 9.57 12.49 31.99
C SER A 304 9.31 12.55 30.47
N GLY A 305 9.18 13.77 29.93
CA GLY A 305 8.82 14.00 28.53
C GLY A 305 7.41 14.55 28.30
N LEU A 306 6.65 14.80 29.39
CA LEU A 306 5.38 15.50 29.30
C LEU A 306 5.60 17.01 29.20
N GLN A 307 4.86 17.66 28.30
CA GLN A 307 4.74 19.12 28.30
C GLN A 307 3.41 19.54 28.91
N VAL A 308 3.45 20.42 29.90
CA VAL A 308 2.27 21.06 30.49
C VAL A 308 1.97 22.34 29.76
N VAL A 309 0.78 22.46 29.13
CA VAL A 309 0.38 23.62 28.34
C VAL A 309 -0.92 24.21 28.88
N GLY A 310 -0.89 25.47 29.32
CA GLY A 310 -2.07 26.30 29.63
C GLY A 310 -2.50 26.35 31.09
N ASN A 311 -3.50 27.20 31.42
CA ASN A 311 -4.06 27.45 32.75
C ASN A 311 -4.97 26.32 33.30
N GLY A 312 -5.02 25.19 32.65
CA GLY A 312 -5.51 23.91 33.13
C GLY A 312 -4.46 22.87 32.84
N VAL A 313 -4.28 21.85 33.65
CA VAL A 313 -3.24 20.84 33.45
C VAL A 313 -3.55 20.05 32.18
N LEU A 314 -3.04 20.52 31.07
CA LEU A 314 -3.11 19.83 29.79
C LEU A 314 -1.78 19.07 29.62
N VAL A 315 -1.84 17.77 29.85
CA VAL A 315 -0.65 16.92 29.73
C VAL A 315 -0.59 16.38 28.32
N SER A 316 0.38 16.84 27.53
CA SER A 316 0.67 16.28 26.21
C SER A 316 1.77 15.23 26.33
N LEU A 317 1.41 13.97 26.17
CA LEU A 317 2.36 12.85 26.12
C LEU A 317 2.94 12.73 24.72
N LEU A 318 4.21 13.09 24.56
CA LEU A 318 5.00 12.71 23.41
C LEU A 318 5.53 11.29 23.64
N THR A 319 4.82 10.28 23.18
CA THR A 319 5.32 8.92 23.20
C THR A 319 5.44 8.39 21.79
N ASN A 320 6.67 8.07 21.40
CA ASN A 320 6.94 7.17 20.29
C ASN A 320 6.53 5.76 20.73
N ILE A 321 5.24 5.40 20.53
CA ILE A 321 4.76 4.05 20.81
C ILE A 321 4.60 3.31 19.48
N PHE A 322 5.67 2.62 19.09
CA PHE A 322 5.57 1.40 18.30
C PHE A 322 5.71 0.23 19.27
N ASN A 323 4.58 -0.32 19.74
CA ASN A 323 4.43 -1.73 20.13
C ASN A 323 3.02 -1.97 20.69
N GLU A 324 2.44 -3.12 20.36
CA GLU A 324 1.07 -3.60 20.65
C GLU A 324 0.76 -3.87 22.14
N GLU A 325 1.53 -3.38 23.07
CA GLU A 325 1.21 -3.47 24.49
C GLU A 325 0.40 -2.25 24.92
N THR A 326 -0.62 -2.51 25.77
CA THR A 326 -1.43 -1.47 26.44
C THR A 326 -0.51 -0.32 26.85
N PRO A 327 -0.76 0.90 26.39
CA PRO A 327 0.17 2.02 26.58
C PRO A 327 0.56 2.16 28.06
N ARG A 328 1.85 2.36 28.34
CA ARG A 328 2.36 2.50 29.74
C ARG A 328 1.61 3.58 30.52
N TRP A 329 1.15 4.64 29.83
CA TRP A 329 0.33 5.69 30.43
C TRP A 329 -1.04 5.21 30.91
N TYR A 330 -1.69 4.24 30.24
CA TYR A 330 -2.97 3.69 30.71
C TYR A 330 -2.79 2.88 31.99
N LYS A 331 -1.71 2.10 32.08
CA LYS A 331 -1.33 1.40 33.30
C LYS A 331 -1.02 2.38 34.44
N LEU A 332 -0.50 3.56 34.10
CA LEU A 332 -0.19 4.62 35.03
C LEU A 332 -1.44 5.37 35.52
N LEU A 333 -2.37 5.75 34.64
CA LEU A 333 -3.65 6.36 35.03
C LEU A 333 -4.40 5.45 36.02
N LYS A 334 -4.42 4.13 35.75
CA LYS A 334 -5.02 3.13 36.64
C LYS A 334 -4.32 3.06 37.99
N LYS A 335 -3.00 3.26 38.09
CA LYS A 335 -2.24 3.36 39.34
C LYS A 335 -2.47 4.65 40.09
N LEU A 336 -2.81 5.73 39.39
CA LEU A 336 -3.13 7.04 39.98
C LEU A 336 -4.60 7.16 40.42
N GLY A 337 -5.41 6.09 40.22
CA GLY A 337 -6.83 6.09 40.58
C GLY A 337 -7.71 6.95 39.67
N LEU A 338 -7.27 7.15 38.40
CA LEU A 338 -7.93 7.91 37.33
C LEU A 338 -8.53 6.98 36.29
#